data_c017b33ec8beac2d38c251605dff7fd0
#
_entry.id   c017b33ec8beac2d38c251605dff7fd0
#
_cell.length_a   1.000
_cell.length_b   1.000
_cell.length_c   1.000
_cell.angle_alpha   90.00
_cell.angle_beta   90.00
_cell.angle_gamma   90.00
#
_symmetry.space_group_name_H-M   'P 1'
#
loop_
_entity.id
_entity.type
_entity.pdbx_description
1 polymer ?
#
loop_
_entity_poly.entity_id
_entity_poly.type
_entity_poly.pdbx_seq_one_letter_code
_entity_poly.pdbx_strand_id
1 'polypeptide(L)'
;SLHDALPILDSLSDKYAGSSDSFQKKVAESSNEDAVGVRYVGDGSENKGADGFDIEVRQLAAPQVNTGSYLDSKALSFIPGSYSFDINTNASSYEFQFGVSTGETNGEVQDKLKRLINASGLGIEADIVHDDSGKAALQLTSMQTGLSETEDSLFSVAPSANAESISMMKQLGIDKVSSPAHNSDFSLNGTAHSSLSNTFTINNTFELTLKKPTTDTGAAAIGFKANSDAVADNVQTLVDAYNKMIDVADDYSVNDSADATRLLRDISSITKGSQSKLSYIGLMTDDDGKLTIDRDILAGALSPDRADDTFNTLTALKDAIGDKAKSVTVNPMNYVQKVVVAYKNPGHNFNTPYISSIYSGMMLDSYA
;
A
#
# COMPACT_ATOMS: atom_id res chain seq x y z
N SER A 1 6.25 -37.19 -20.63
CA SER A 1 7.46 -37.96 -20.20
C SER A 1 8.19 -37.19 -19.12
N LEU A 2 9.11 -37.84 -18.38
CA LEU A 2 9.94 -37.15 -17.38
C LEU A 2 10.73 -36.00 -18.00
N HIS A 3 11.14 -36.09 -19.23
CA HIS A 3 11.81 -35.06 -20.01
C HIS A 3 10.96 -33.77 -20.11
N ASP A 4 9.64 -33.88 -20.25
CA ASP A 4 8.73 -32.72 -20.33
C ASP A 4 8.49 -32.12 -18.94
N ALA A 5 8.68 -32.90 -17.89
CA ALA A 5 8.52 -32.47 -16.51
C ALA A 5 9.72 -31.69 -15.96
N LEU A 6 10.92 -32.03 -16.38
CA LEU A 6 12.17 -31.48 -15.84
C LEU A 6 12.26 -29.92 -15.97
N PRO A 7 11.94 -29.30 -17.11
CA PRO A 7 11.99 -27.84 -17.23
C PRO A 7 11.01 -27.12 -16.30
N ILE A 8 9.84 -27.74 -16.02
CA ILE A 8 8.85 -27.20 -15.11
C ILE A 8 9.37 -27.25 -13.67
N LEU A 9 9.93 -28.37 -13.26
CA LEU A 9 10.50 -28.58 -11.92
C LEU A 9 11.71 -27.68 -11.69
N ASP A 10 12.55 -27.48 -12.70
CA ASP A 10 13.70 -26.57 -12.65
C ASP A 10 13.25 -25.12 -12.46
N SER A 11 12.29 -24.68 -13.23
CA SER A 11 11.67 -23.34 -13.09
C SER A 11 11.06 -23.13 -11.69
N LEU A 12 10.45 -24.14 -11.09
CA LEU A 12 9.91 -24.07 -9.73
C LEU A 12 11.02 -24.02 -8.68
N SER A 13 12.10 -24.78 -8.87
CA SER A 13 13.28 -24.74 -8.02
C SER A 13 13.89 -23.32 -7.99
N ASP A 14 14.13 -22.73 -9.16
CA ASP A 14 14.70 -21.38 -9.27
C ASP A 14 13.81 -20.31 -8.64
N LYS A 15 12.49 -20.43 -8.80
CA LYS A 15 11.52 -19.48 -8.25
C LYS A 15 11.42 -19.53 -6.73
N TYR A 16 11.55 -20.70 -6.13
CA TYR A 16 11.29 -20.90 -4.69
C TYR A 16 12.54 -21.19 -3.87
N ALA A 17 13.69 -21.48 -4.48
CA ALA A 17 14.95 -21.64 -3.76
C ALA A 17 15.53 -20.27 -3.37
N GLY A 18 15.57 -19.97 -2.08
CA GLY A 18 16.40 -18.89 -1.56
C GLY A 18 15.72 -17.54 -1.22
N SER A 19 14.41 -17.34 -1.38
CA SER A 19 13.73 -16.12 -0.92
C SER A 19 12.96 -16.37 0.39
N SER A 20 13.50 -15.94 1.52
CA SER A 20 12.89 -16.14 2.84
C SER A 20 11.65 -15.27 3.10
N ASP A 21 11.47 -14.16 2.37
CA ASP A 21 10.50 -13.12 2.74
C ASP A 21 9.22 -13.08 1.88
N SER A 22 8.98 -14.07 1.01
CA SER A 22 7.86 -14.05 0.07
C SER A 22 6.47 -14.07 0.72
N PHE A 23 6.36 -14.54 1.96
CA PHE A 23 5.09 -14.62 2.69
C PHE A 23 4.92 -13.51 3.74
N GLN A 24 6.00 -12.87 4.19
CA GLN A 24 5.95 -11.84 5.22
C GLN A 24 5.51 -10.49 4.65
N LYS A 25 4.30 -10.42 4.12
CA LYS A 25 3.69 -9.18 3.66
C LYS A 25 2.94 -8.54 4.81
N LYS A 26 3.34 -7.30 5.15
CA LYS A 26 2.76 -6.51 6.23
C LYS A 26 2.10 -5.26 5.66
N VAL A 27 1.05 -4.82 6.33
CA VAL A 27 0.37 -3.54 6.09
C VAL A 27 0.32 -2.77 7.41
N ALA A 28 0.44 -1.46 7.32
CA ALA A 28 0.28 -0.59 8.48
C ALA A 28 -1.17 -0.65 8.98
N GLU A 29 -1.36 -0.64 10.30
CA GLU A 29 -2.66 -0.71 10.96
C GLU A 29 -2.77 0.37 12.03
N SER A 30 -3.95 0.98 12.11
CA SER A 30 -4.38 1.83 13.21
C SER A 30 -5.53 1.16 13.94
N SER A 31 -5.50 1.12 15.29
CA SER A 31 -6.62 0.61 16.08
C SER A 31 -7.86 1.51 15.99
N ASN A 32 -7.73 2.74 15.48
CA ASN A 32 -8.80 3.70 15.29
C ASN A 32 -8.61 4.48 13.98
N GLU A 33 -8.90 3.83 12.86
CA GLU A 33 -8.80 4.40 11.50
C GLU A 33 -9.69 5.63 11.29
N ASP A 34 -10.77 5.77 12.05
CA ASP A 34 -11.67 6.93 11.98
C ASP A 34 -11.02 8.20 12.54
N ALA A 35 -10.12 8.07 13.50
CA ALA A 35 -9.41 9.18 14.11
C ALA A 35 -8.02 9.38 13.52
N VAL A 36 -7.29 8.30 13.27
CA VAL A 36 -5.92 8.32 12.75
C VAL A 36 -5.78 7.25 11.66
N GLY A 37 -5.68 7.69 10.42
CA GLY A 37 -5.33 6.83 9.30
C GLY A 37 -3.82 6.62 9.24
N VAL A 38 -3.40 5.45 8.80
CA VAL A 38 -1.98 5.10 8.65
C VAL A 38 -1.70 4.44 7.31
N ARG A 39 -0.55 4.75 6.73
CA ARG A 39 -0.03 4.12 5.52
C ARG A 39 1.46 3.82 5.70
N TYR A 40 1.90 2.65 5.24
CA TYR A 40 3.32 2.32 5.18
C TYR A 40 3.96 2.99 3.97
N VAL A 41 5.07 3.72 4.20
CA VAL A 41 5.82 4.44 3.17
C VAL A 41 7.30 4.04 3.11
N GLY A 42 7.76 3.14 3.99
CA GLY A 42 9.14 2.62 4.00
C GLY A 42 9.43 1.74 2.78
N ASP A 43 10.72 1.53 2.51
CA ASP A 43 11.20 0.71 1.39
C ASP A 43 11.22 -0.81 1.67
N GLY A 44 10.77 -1.22 2.85
CA GLY A 44 10.78 -2.62 3.29
C GLY A 44 12.10 -3.10 3.89
N SER A 45 13.18 -2.32 3.80
CA SER A 45 14.50 -2.70 4.32
C SER A 45 14.60 -2.55 5.85
N GLU A 46 13.78 -1.71 6.45
CA GLU A 46 13.82 -1.36 7.87
C GLU A 46 12.78 -2.08 8.73
N ASN A 47 12.09 -3.09 8.22
CA ASN A 47 11.07 -3.86 8.94
C ASN A 47 11.58 -4.65 10.17
N LYS A 48 12.87 -4.61 10.43
CA LYS A 48 13.46 -5.16 11.65
C LYS A 48 13.40 -4.11 12.76
N GLY A 49 12.24 -3.96 13.41
CA GLY A 49 12.12 -3.20 14.63
C GLY A 49 11.41 -1.85 14.54
N ALA A 50 10.55 -1.63 13.56
CA ALA A 50 9.56 -0.56 13.68
C ALA A 50 8.51 -1.00 14.71
N ASP A 51 8.84 -0.81 15.99
CA ASP A 51 7.91 -1.03 17.08
C ASP A 51 6.69 -0.13 16.87
N GLY A 52 5.51 -0.67 17.13
CA GLY A 52 4.29 0.11 17.17
C GLY A 52 4.39 1.22 18.22
N PHE A 53 3.56 2.22 18.08
CA PHE A 53 3.45 3.33 19.03
C PHE A 53 1.99 3.76 19.21
N ASP A 54 1.72 4.41 20.33
CA ASP A 54 0.43 5.01 20.60
C ASP A 54 0.41 6.47 20.25
N ILE A 55 -0.65 6.93 19.60
CA ILE A 55 -0.89 8.33 19.28
C ILE A 55 -2.19 8.83 19.91
N GLU A 56 -2.11 9.93 20.64
CA GLU A 56 -3.26 10.69 21.12
C GLU A 56 -3.32 12.02 20.38
N VAL A 57 -4.44 12.29 19.74
CA VAL A 57 -4.69 13.55 19.02
C VAL A 57 -5.57 14.45 19.86
N ARG A 58 -5.07 15.63 20.24
CA ARG A 58 -5.82 16.63 21.01
C ARG A 58 -6.50 17.63 20.06
N GLN A 59 -5.80 18.04 19.01
CA GLN A 59 -6.24 19.07 18.08
C GLN A 59 -5.71 18.79 16.69
N LEU A 60 -6.54 19.00 15.68
CA LEU A 60 -6.12 18.97 14.28
C LEU A 60 -5.46 20.31 13.90
N ALA A 61 -4.57 20.28 12.92
CA ALA A 61 -4.13 21.50 12.26
C ALA A 61 -5.29 22.13 11.49
N ALA A 62 -5.38 23.45 11.51
CA ALA A 62 -6.42 24.19 10.81
C ALA A 62 -5.84 25.25 9.87
N PRO A 63 -6.54 25.57 8.76
CA PRO A 63 -6.18 26.67 7.87
C PRO A 63 -6.54 28.03 8.48
N GLN A 64 -5.99 29.09 7.91
CA GLN A 64 -6.46 30.44 8.13
C GLN A 64 -7.72 30.72 7.31
N VAL A 65 -8.72 31.35 7.94
CA VAL A 65 -9.96 31.76 7.29
C VAL A 65 -10.16 33.23 7.50
N ASN A 66 -10.36 33.96 6.42
CA ASN A 66 -10.82 35.34 6.42
C ASN A 66 -12.24 35.37 5.84
N THR A 67 -13.24 35.66 6.66
CA THR A 67 -14.64 35.81 6.22
C THR A 67 -14.97 37.29 6.12
N GLY A 68 -15.38 37.72 4.94
CA GLY A 68 -15.77 39.07 4.66
C GLY A 68 -17.11 39.46 5.31
N SER A 69 -17.56 40.67 5.02
CA SER A 69 -18.86 41.17 5.48
C SER A 69 -20.00 40.44 4.76
N TYR A 70 -21.03 40.09 5.52
CA TYR A 70 -22.27 39.54 4.94
C TYR A 70 -23.10 40.65 4.32
N LEU A 71 -23.27 40.60 3.01
CA LEU A 71 -23.94 41.62 2.20
C LEU A 71 -25.21 41.03 1.55
N ASP A 72 -26.23 41.86 1.37
CA ASP A 72 -27.37 41.47 0.53
C ASP A 72 -26.87 41.29 -0.92
N SER A 73 -26.99 40.10 -1.47
CA SER A 73 -26.45 39.75 -2.79
C SER A 73 -27.09 40.59 -3.92
N LYS A 74 -28.31 41.07 -3.76
CA LYS A 74 -29.04 41.88 -4.75
C LYS A 74 -28.82 43.36 -4.62
N ALA A 75 -28.25 43.83 -3.51
CA ALA A 75 -27.96 45.23 -3.28
C ALA A 75 -26.78 45.76 -4.12
N LEU A 76 -26.75 47.07 -4.34
CA LEU A 76 -25.70 47.78 -5.09
C LEU A 76 -24.87 48.60 -4.08
N SER A 77 -24.07 47.96 -3.28
CA SER A 77 -23.30 48.61 -2.22
C SER A 77 -21.96 49.17 -2.69
N PHE A 78 -21.41 48.59 -3.76
CA PHE A 78 -20.12 49.01 -4.30
C PHE A 78 -20.30 50.14 -5.34
N ILE A 79 -19.49 51.18 -5.21
CA ILE A 79 -19.49 52.29 -6.15
C ILE A 79 -18.82 51.83 -7.46
N PRO A 80 -19.38 52.16 -8.65
CA PRO A 80 -18.70 51.86 -9.90
C PRO A 80 -17.32 52.54 -9.99
N GLY A 81 -16.31 51.76 -10.41
CA GLY A 81 -14.92 52.24 -10.49
C GLY A 81 -13.91 51.09 -10.63
N SER A 82 -12.64 51.43 -10.59
CA SER A 82 -11.52 50.48 -10.60
C SER A 82 -10.91 50.40 -9.21
N TYR A 83 -10.66 49.21 -8.76
CA TYR A 83 -10.16 48.88 -7.43
C TYR A 83 -8.98 47.93 -7.52
N SER A 84 -8.10 48.00 -6.51
CA SER A 84 -7.02 47.03 -6.35
C SER A 84 -6.75 46.77 -4.87
N PHE A 85 -6.25 45.55 -4.62
CA PHE A 85 -5.79 45.10 -3.32
C PHE A 85 -4.67 44.03 -3.50
N ASP A 86 -3.84 43.90 -2.48
CA ASP A 86 -2.79 42.91 -2.44
C ASP A 86 -3.19 41.76 -1.55
N ILE A 87 -2.86 40.53 -1.98
CA ILE A 87 -2.77 39.36 -1.11
C ILE A 87 -1.30 39.02 -0.96
N ASN A 88 -0.84 39.08 0.29
CA ASN A 88 0.55 38.77 0.65
C ASN A 88 0.59 37.42 1.34
N THR A 89 1.43 36.54 0.84
CA THR A 89 1.81 35.28 1.48
C THR A 89 3.29 35.35 1.88
N ASN A 90 3.80 34.40 2.64
CA ASN A 90 5.23 34.40 2.99
C ASN A 90 6.16 34.22 1.77
N ALA A 91 5.64 33.67 0.69
CA ALA A 91 6.41 33.43 -0.54
C ALA A 91 6.33 34.59 -1.55
N SER A 92 5.24 35.35 -1.57
CA SER A 92 4.97 36.32 -2.64
C SER A 92 3.84 37.30 -2.31
N SER A 93 3.84 38.41 -3.01
CA SER A 93 2.78 39.42 -2.99
C SER A 93 2.12 39.51 -4.37
N TYR A 94 0.79 39.51 -4.40
CA TYR A 94 0.01 39.54 -5.64
C TYR A 94 -1.00 40.69 -5.58
N GLU A 95 -0.93 41.57 -6.57
CA GLU A 95 -1.91 42.61 -6.74
C GLU A 95 -3.10 42.14 -7.60
N PHE A 96 -4.31 42.32 -7.07
CA PHE A 96 -5.56 42.03 -7.77
C PHE A 96 -6.21 43.34 -8.17
N GLN A 97 -6.46 43.51 -9.46
CA GLN A 97 -7.16 44.66 -10.04
C GLN A 97 -8.50 44.21 -10.60
N PHE A 98 -9.56 44.93 -10.27
CA PHE A 98 -10.89 44.65 -10.79
C PHE A 98 -11.73 45.91 -10.91
N GLY A 99 -12.72 45.88 -11.79
CA GLY A 99 -13.67 46.93 -11.98
C GLY A 99 -15.05 46.58 -11.43
N VAL A 100 -15.78 47.54 -10.94
CA VAL A 100 -17.21 47.44 -10.63
C VAL A 100 -17.97 48.31 -11.63
N SER A 101 -18.92 47.69 -12.34
CA SER A 101 -19.76 48.38 -13.32
C SER A 101 -21.00 49.02 -12.68
N THR A 102 -21.58 49.97 -13.39
CA THR A 102 -22.86 50.56 -12.97
C THR A 102 -23.95 49.49 -12.96
N GLY A 103 -24.66 49.33 -11.84
CA GLY A 103 -25.72 48.32 -11.68
C GLY A 103 -25.24 46.94 -11.32
N GLU A 104 -23.94 46.73 -11.08
CA GLU A 104 -23.39 45.47 -10.64
C GLU A 104 -23.73 45.21 -9.16
N THR A 105 -24.34 44.08 -8.88
CA THR A 105 -24.79 43.70 -7.54
C THR A 105 -23.63 43.21 -6.66
N ASN A 106 -23.83 43.21 -5.34
CA ASN A 106 -22.86 42.68 -4.39
C ASN A 106 -22.49 41.25 -4.69
N GLY A 107 -23.46 40.39 -5.05
CA GLY A 107 -23.22 38.98 -5.40
C GLY A 107 -22.34 38.85 -6.64
N GLU A 108 -22.58 39.66 -7.68
CA GLU A 108 -21.76 39.65 -8.90
C GLU A 108 -20.31 40.09 -8.63
N VAL A 109 -20.11 41.07 -7.76
CA VAL A 109 -18.77 41.51 -7.33
C VAL A 109 -18.06 40.39 -6.55
N GLN A 110 -18.77 39.81 -5.58
CA GLN A 110 -18.20 38.67 -4.79
C GLN A 110 -17.86 37.50 -5.67
N ASP A 111 -18.73 37.12 -6.61
CA ASP A 111 -18.46 36.04 -7.57
C ASP A 111 -17.29 36.32 -8.51
N LYS A 112 -17.16 37.56 -8.93
CA LYS A 112 -16.00 38.01 -9.74
C LYS A 112 -14.70 37.83 -8.96
N LEU A 113 -14.66 38.28 -7.71
CA LEU A 113 -13.49 38.16 -6.85
C LEU A 113 -13.16 36.70 -6.52
N LYS A 114 -14.19 35.89 -6.24
CA LYS A 114 -14.03 34.46 -6.05
C LYS A 114 -13.31 33.80 -7.26
N ARG A 115 -13.78 34.06 -8.47
CA ARG A 115 -13.15 33.54 -9.69
C ARG A 115 -11.72 34.05 -9.88
N LEU A 116 -11.50 35.35 -9.63
CA LEU A 116 -10.20 35.99 -9.80
C LEU A 116 -9.16 35.40 -8.84
N ILE A 117 -9.50 35.25 -7.57
CA ILE A 117 -8.61 34.70 -6.54
C ILE A 117 -8.33 33.19 -6.80
N ASN A 118 -9.36 32.41 -7.11
CA ASN A 118 -9.18 30.98 -7.38
C ASN A 118 -8.33 30.72 -8.64
N ALA A 119 -8.43 31.59 -9.65
CA ALA A 119 -7.61 31.48 -10.86
C ALA A 119 -6.13 31.84 -10.66
N SER A 120 -5.79 32.52 -9.55
CA SER A 120 -4.42 33.00 -9.31
C SER A 120 -3.42 31.91 -8.90
N GLY A 121 -3.90 30.79 -8.38
CA GLY A 121 -3.03 29.69 -7.91
C GLY A 121 -2.22 30.01 -6.65
N LEU A 122 -2.64 30.97 -5.83
CA LEU A 122 -1.95 31.45 -4.62
C LEU A 122 -1.92 30.47 -3.44
N GLY A 123 -2.59 29.32 -3.54
CA GLY A 123 -2.80 28.46 -2.39
C GLY A 123 -3.86 28.98 -1.42
N ILE A 124 -4.77 29.81 -1.92
CA ILE A 124 -5.95 30.34 -1.21
C ILE A 124 -7.18 29.97 -2.02
N GLU A 125 -8.16 29.39 -1.36
CA GLU A 125 -9.47 29.10 -1.91
C GLU A 125 -10.45 30.20 -1.50
N ALA A 126 -11.15 30.77 -2.48
CA ALA A 126 -12.20 31.72 -2.27
C ALA A 126 -13.58 31.09 -2.49
N ASP A 127 -14.50 31.29 -1.57
CA ASP A 127 -15.88 30.81 -1.67
C ASP A 127 -16.89 31.82 -1.18
N ILE A 128 -18.16 31.63 -1.52
CA ILE A 128 -19.26 32.45 -1.05
C ILE A 128 -20.00 31.67 0.03
N VAL A 129 -20.03 32.23 1.24
CA VAL A 129 -20.74 31.65 2.38
C VAL A 129 -21.97 32.51 2.71
N HIS A 130 -23.00 31.88 3.25
CA HIS A 130 -24.25 32.57 3.58
C HIS A 130 -24.52 32.51 5.08
N ASP A 131 -25.10 33.58 5.62
CA ASP A 131 -25.62 33.57 6.97
C ASP A 131 -27.10 33.10 7.03
N ASP A 132 -27.63 32.99 8.24
CA ASP A 132 -29.00 32.52 8.46
C ASP A 132 -30.06 33.45 7.82
N SER A 133 -29.71 34.69 7.52
CA SER A 133 -30.59 35.66 6.84
C SER A 133 -30.48 35.63 5.32
N GLY A 134 -29.61 34.77 4.77
CA GLY A 134 -29.36 34.60 3.33
C GLY A 134 -28.43 35.64 2.73
N LYS A 135 -27.78 36.50 3.55
CA LYS A 135 -26.71 37.40 3.10
C LYS A 135 -25.46 36.62 2.78
N ALA A 136 -24.71 37.08 1.79
CA ALA A 136 -23.50 36.44 1.30
C ALA A 136 -22.23 37.16 1.73
N ALA A 137 -21.19 36.38 2.08
CA ALA A 137 -19.85 36.88 2.33
C ALA A 137 -18.83 36.15 1.46
N LEU A 138 -17.84 36.89 0.97
CA LEU A 138 -16.66 36.25 0.36
C LEU A 138 -15.76 35.77 1.48
N GLN A 139 -15.43 34.44 1.43
CA GLN A 139 -14.56 33.83 2.40
C GLN A 139 -13.29 33.36 1.71
N LEU A 140 -12.14 33.62 2.31
CA LEU A 140 -10.81 33.16 1.87
C LEU A 140 -10.29 32.17 2.87
N THR A 141 -9.86 30.99 2.37
CA THR A 141 -9.30 29.91 3.18
C THR A 141 -7.94 29.51 2.62
N SER A 142 -6.91 29.45 3.46
CA SER A 142 -5.61 28.94 3.04
C SER A 142 -5.69 27.45 2.74
N MET A 143 -5.04 26.99 1.68
CA MET A 143 -4.90 25.54 1.41
C MET A 143 -3.93 24.88 2.39
N GLN A 144 -2.96 25.64 2.90
CA GLN A 144 -2.06 25.20 3.96
C GLN A 144 -2.72 25.36 5.33
N THR A 145 -2.32 24.50 6.25
CA THR A 145 -2.69 24.53 7.67
C THR A 145 -1.47 24.85 8.52
N GLY A 146 -1.71 25.23 9.77
CA GLY A 146 -0.64 25.45 10.74
C GLY A 146 0.12 26.74 10.53
N LEU A 147 0.88 27.15 11.55
CA LEU A 147 1.76 28.30 11.55
C LEU A 147 3.13 27.89 12.08
N SER A 148 4.19 28.28 11.39
CA SER A 148 5.53 28.18 11.94
C SER A 148 5.74 29.22 13.05
N GLU A 149 6.76 29.03 13.88
CA GLU A 149 7.09 29.94 15.00
C GLU A 149 7.42 31.39 14.53
N THR A 150 7.74 31.57 13.26
CA THR A 150 8.13 32.84 12.67
C THR A 150 7.01 33.55 11.91
N GLU A 151 5.81 32.92 11.86
CA GLU A 151 4.67 33.41 11.09
C GLU A 151 3.54 33.83 12.00
N ASP A 152 3.00 35.06 11.75
CA ASP A 152 1.80 35.56 12.44
C ASP A 152 0.51 35.16 11.70
N SER A 153 0.61 34.92 10.39
CA SER A 153 -0.51 34.54 9.52
C SER A 153 0.00 33.87 8.25
N LEU A 154 -0.82 33.02 7.61
CA LEU A 154 -0.47 32.40 6.34
C LEU A 154 -0.63 33.34 5.15
N PHE A 155 -1.56 34.31 5.25
CA PHE A 155 -1.73 35.36 4.27
C PHE A 155 -2.35 36.60 4.91
N SER A 156 -2.13 37.75 4.30
CA SER A 156 -2.78 38.99 4.63
C SER A 156 -3.37 39.67 3.39
N VAL A 157 -4.44 40.38 3.56
CA VAL A 157 -5.10 41.16 2.49
C VAL A 157 -5.03 42.65 2.84
N ALA A 158 -4.53 43.44 1.91
CA ALA A 158 -4.40 44.89 2.11
C ALA A 158 -4.95 45.67 0.90
N PRO A 159 -5.76 46.72 1.09
CA PRO A 159 -6.19 47.56 -0.01
C PRO A 159 -5.02 48.38 -0.56
N SER A 160 -5.07 48.72 -1.85
CA SER A 160 -4.17 49.73 -2.39
C SER A 160 -4.37 51.07 -1.70
N ALA A 161 -3.33 51.92 -1.72
CA ALA A 161 -3.27 53.16 -0.92
C ALA A 161 -4.25 54.27 -1.33
N ASN A 162 -5.11 54.06 -2.35
CA ASN A 162 -6.13 55.01 -2.74
C ASN A 162 -7.39 54.92 -1.86
N ALA A 163 -8.11 56.04 -1.70
CA ALA A 163 -9.26 56.12 -0.82
C ALA A 163 -10.41 55.18 -1.26
N GLU A 164 -10.58 55.00 -2.54
CA GLU A 164 -11.62 54.16 -3.14
C GLU A 164 -11.40 52.68 -2.78
N SER A 165 -10.19 52.17 -2.95
CA SER A 165 -9.82 50.78 -2.61
C SER A 165 -9.89 50.53 -1.10
N ILE A 166 -9.49 51.49 -0.27
CA ILE A 166 -9.62 51.42 1.20
C ILE A 166 -11.11 51.35 1.61
N SER A 167 -11.96 52.14 1.01
CA SER A 167 -13.41 52.15 1.29
C SER A 167 -14.05 50.82 0.85
N MET A 168 -13.67 50.32 -0.33
CA MET A 168 -14.15 49.05 -0.86
C MET A 168 -13.74 47.89 0.07
N MET A 169 -12.49 47.85 0.54
CA MET A 169 -12.01 46.82 1.44
C MET A 169 -12.75 46.81 2.78
N LYS A 170 -13.05 47.99 3.34
CA LYS A 170 -13.87 48.11 4.56
C LYS A 170 -15.27 47.52 4.38
N GLN A 171 -15.84 47.65 3.19
CA GLN A 171 -17.15 47.14 2.84
C GLN A 171 -17.10 45.61 2.59
N LEU A 172 -16.06 45.15 1.88
CA LEU A 172 -15.86 43.76 1.56
C LEU A 172 -15.41 42.94 2.79
N GLY A 173 -14.55 43.49 3.63
CA GLY A 173 -14.16 42.94 4.94
C GLY A 173 -13.27 41.69 4.91
N ILE A 174 -12.65 41.31 3.77
CA ILE A 174 -11.82 40.14 3.63
C ILE A 174 -10.40 40.28 4.21
N ASP A 175 -10.04 41.45 4.66
CA ASP A 175 -8.77 41.75 5.32
C ASP A 175 -8.68 41.27 6.77
N LYS A 176 -9.80 40.81 7.34
CA LYS A 176 -9.89 40.39 8.74
C LYS A 176 -9.82 38.87 8.86
N VAL A 177 -8.89 38.40 9.69
CA VAL A 177 -8.81 37.01 10.06
C VAL A 177 -9.99 36.64 10.96
N SER A 178 -10.84 35.75 10.51
CA SER A 178 -11.98 35.23 11.30
C SER A 178 -11.61 33.98 12.08
N SER A 179 -10.71 33.14 11.54
CA SER A 179 -10.14 31.98 12.22
C SER A 179 -8.65 31.89 11.89
N PRO A 180 -7.77 32.03 12.87
CA PRO A 180 -6.32 31.86 12.61
C PRO A 180 -5.95 30.42 12.31
N ALA A 181 -4.92 30.23 11.50
CA ALA A 181 -4.32 28.92 11.33
C ALA A 181 -3.70 28.45 12.65
N HIS A 182 -3.73 27.16 12.90
CA HIS A 182 -3.03 26.56 14.04
C HIS A 182 -2.54 25.15 13.72
N ASN A 183 -1.52 24.73 14.46
CA ASN A 183 -0.89 23.42 14.30
C ASN A 183 -1.76 22.31 14.89
N SER A 184 -1.52 21.08 14.42
CA SER A 184 -1.98 19.90 15.13
C SER A 184 -1.23 19.75 16.45
N ASP A 185 -1.92 19.24 17.47
CA ASP A 185 -1.36 18.89 18.77
C ASP A 185 -1.67 17.42 19.07
N PHE A 186 -0.64 16.64 19.27
CA PHE A 186 -0.73 15.21 19.52
C PHE A 186 0.42 14.74 20.41
N SER A 187 0.31 13.52 20.95
CA SER A 187 1.41 12.87 21.64
C SER A 187 1.71 11.50 21.04
N LEU A 188 2.99 11.15 21.01
CA LEU A 188 3.48 9.83 20.62
C LEU A 188 4.07 9.15 21.86
N ASN A 189 3.51 8.01 22.26
CA ASN A 189 3.89 7.32 23.50
C ASN A 189 3.94 8.27 24.71
N GLY A 190 3.00 9.21 24.81
CA GLY A 190 2.92 10.19 25.88
C GLY A 190 3.81 11.43 25.71
N THR A 191 4.70 11.49 24.72
CA THR A 191 5.52 12.66 24.43
C THR A 191 4.79 13.62 23.49
N ALA A 192 4.65 14.89 23.87
CA ALA A 192 3.96 15.91 23.10
C ALA A 192 4.70 16.29 21.82
N HIS A 193 3.96 16.41 20.74
CA HIS A 193 4.41 16.82 19.41
C HIS A 193 3.41 17.75 18.76
N SER A 194 3.86 18.46 17.75
CA SER A 194 3.07 19.39 16.96
C SER A 194 3.48 19.28 15.49
N SER A 195 2.52 19.48 14.57
CA SER A 195 2.80 19.50 13.15
C SER A 195 1.98 20.60 12.45
N LEU A 196 2.57 21.17 11.40
CA LEU A 196 1.87 22.16 10.56
C LEU A 196 0.72 21.52 9.76
N SER A 197 0.76 20.21 9.56
CA SER A 197 -0.21 19.47 8.75
C SER A 197 -0.86 18.35 9.55
N ASN A 198 -2.05 17.93 9.11
CA ASN A 198 -2.72 16.72 9.61
C ASN A 198 -2.17 15.42 8.97
N THR A 199 -1.36 15.55 7.93
CA THR A 199 -0.67 14.40 7.30
C THR A 199 0.83 14.61 7.38
N PHE A 200 1.53 13.67 7.99
CA PHE A 200 2.98 13.71 8.19
C PHE A 200 3.57 12.31 8.33
N THR A 201 4.88 12.21 8.16
CA THR A 201 5.60 10.92 8.21
C THR A 201 6.37 10.79 9.52
N ILE A 202 6.31 9.61 10.12
CA ILE A 202 7.09 9.25 11.31
C ILE A 202 8.15 8.21 10.93
N ASN A 203 9.41 8.49 11.28
CA ASN A 203 10.58 7.63 11.06
C ASN A 203 10.73 7.12 9.62
N ASN A 204 10.25 7.88 8.63
CA ASN A 204 10.21 7.47 7.22
C ASN A 204 9.52 6.12 6.97
N THR A 205 8.72 5.67 7.91
CA THR A 205 8.07 4.35 7.88
C THR A 205 6.56 4.47 7.79
N PHE A 206 5.97 5.32 8.63
CA PHE A 206 4.52 5.51 8.69
C PHE A 206 4.15 6.92 8.23
N GLU A 207 3.24 7.03 7.28
CA GLU A 207 2.51 8.25 7.01
C GLU A 207 1.21 8.22 7.79
N LEU A 208 1.02 9.19 8.67
CA LEU A 208 -0.19 9.34 9.48
C LEU A 208 -1.07 10.45 8.91
N THR A 209 -2.37 10.24 8.96
CA THR A 209 -3.38 11.25 8.66
C THR A 209 -4.31 11.39 9.85
N LEU A 210 -4.23 12.54 10.52
CA LEU A 210 -5.11 12.90 11.62
C LEU A 210 -6.45 13.34 11.07
N LYS A 211 -7.54 12.68 11.49
CA LYS A 211 -8.91 12.92 10.98
C LYS A 211 -9.81 13.50 12.07
N LYS A 212 -9.62 13.08 13.33
CA LYS A 212 -10.40 13.53 14.50
C LYS A 212 -9.52 13.51 15.75
N PRO A 213 -9.84 14.35 16.76
CA PRO A 213 -9.28 14.16 18.09
C PRO A 213 -9.63 12.79 18.68
N THR A 214 -8.72 12.23 19.49
CA THR A 214 -8.91 10.94 20.16
C THR A 214 -9.34 11.07 21.62
N THR A 215 -9.74 12.28 22.06
CA THR A 215 -10.11 12.58 23.44
C THR A 215 -11.20 11.69 24.00
N ASP A 216 -12.16 11.28 23.14
CA ASP A 216 -13.31 10.46 23.54
C ASP A 216 -13.07 8.96 23.38
N THR A 217 -12.07 8.57 22.59
CA THR A 217 -11.80 7.16 22.22
C THR A 217 -10.52 6.60 22.82
N GLY A 218 -9.67 7.47 23.38
CA GLY A 218 -8.34 7.10 23.85
C GLY A 218 -7.31 7.01 22.72
N ALA A 219 -6.07 6.72 23.08
CA ALA A 219 -4.96 6.60 22.13
C ALA A 219 -5.25 5.58 21.02
N ALA A 220 -4.85 5.89 19.80
CA ALA A 220 -4.82 4.95 18.69
C ALA A 220 -3.47 4.23 18.68
N ALA A 221 -3.46 2.91 18.67
CA ALA A 221 -2.26 2.11 18.51
C ALA A 221 -1.94 1.98 17.01
N ILE A 222 -0.72 2.35 16.63
CA ILE A 222 -0.19 2.27 15.27
C ILE A 222 0.84 1.16 15.21
N GLY A 223 0.76 0.31 14.21
CA GLY A 223 1.68 -0.81 14.04
C GLY A 223 1.53 -1.49 12.69
N PHE A 224 2.04 -2.71 12.62
CA PHE A 224 1.91 -3.57 11.45
C PHE A 224 1.03 -4.77 11.75
N LYS A 225 0.28 -5.20 10.75
CA LYS A 225 -0.38 -6.51 10.69
C LYS A 225 0.00 -7.24 9.43
N ALA A 226 -0.17 -8.57 9.40
CA ALA A 226 -0.04 -9.34 8.18
C ALA A 226 -1.09 -8.89 7.14
N ASN A 227 -0.67 -8.69 5.91
CA ASN A 227 -1.58 -8.46 4.80
C ASN A 227 -2.12 -9.81 4.31
N SER A 228 -3.27 -10.24 4.86
CA SER A 228 -3.87 -11.55 4.60
C SER A 228 -4.15 -11.80 3.12
N ASP A 229 -4.58 -10.79 2.37
CA ASP A 229 -4.87 -10.94 0.94
C ASP A 229 -3.59 -11.16 0.12
N ALA A 230 -2.56 -10.36 0.36
CA ALA A 230 -1.27 -10.51 -0.33
C ALA A 230 -0.58 -11.83 0.04
N VAL A 231 -0.67 -12.26 1.31
CA VAL A 231 -0.17 -13.57 1.74
C VAL A 231 -0.95 -14.69 1.06
N ALA A 232 -2.28 -14.61 1.03
CA ALA A 232 -3.13 -15.62 0.38
C ALA A 232 -2.84 -15.76 -1.12
N ASP A 233 -2.58 -14.67 -1.82
CA ASP A 233 -2.22 -14.69 -3.25
C ASP A 233 -0.85 -15.36 -3.48
N ASN A 234 0.12 -15.09 -2.61
CA ASN A 234 1.43 -15.75 -2.66
C ASN A 234 1.32 -17.25 -2.32
N VAL A 235 0.48 -17.60 -1.34
CA VAL A 235 0.21 -19.02 -0.99
C VAL A 235 -0.52 -19.71 -2.13
N GLN A 236 -1.48 -19.06 -2.81
CA GLN A 236 -2.14 -19.62 -3.98
C GLN A 236 -1.13 -19.95 -5.07
N THR A 237 -0.18 -19.08 -5.33
CA THR A 237 0.90 -19.30 -6.30
C THR A 237 1.75 -20.53 -5.92
N LEU A 238 2.04 -20.71 -4.63
CA LEU A 238 2.78 -21.89 -4.14
C LEU A 238 1.95 -23.18 -4.26
N VAL A 239 0.65 -23.12 -3.93
CA VAL A 239 -0.29 -24.24 -4.07
C VAL A 239 -0.39 -24.67 -5.54
N ASP A 240 -0.54 -23.71 -6.45
CA ASP A 240 -0.60 -23.98 -7.89
C ASP A 240 0.69 -24.64 -8.41
N ALA A 241 1.84 -24.21 -7.92
CA ALA A 241 3.12 -24.81 -8.25
C ALA A 241 3.24 -26.26 -7.75
N TYR A 242 2.84 -26.52 -6.50
CA TYR A 242 2.80 -27.86 -5.95
C TYR A 242 1.83 -28.76 -6.73
N ASN A 243 0.63 -28.29 -7.01
CA ASN A 243 -0.38 -29.05 -7.76
C ASN A 243 0.10 -29.38 -9.16
N LYS A 244 0.82 -28.47 -9.82
CA LYS A 244 1.46 -28.73 -11.10
C LYS A 244 2.52 -29.83 -11.02
N MET A 245 3.28 -29.90 -9.92
CA MET A 245 4.21 -31.02 -9.70
C MET A 245 3.48 -32.37 -9.56
N ILE A 246 2.34 -32.39 -8.86
CA ILE A 246 1.48 -33.58 -8.75
C ILE A 246 0.94 -33.99 -10.12
N ASP A 247 0.39 -33.04 -10.90
CA ASP A 247 -0.12 -33.35 -12.26
C ASP A 247 0.96 -33.96 -13.16
N VAL A 248 2.14 -33.37 -13.16
CA VAL A 248 3.29 -33.88 -13.94
C VAL A 248 3.70 -35.25 -13.50
N ALA A 249 3.70 -35.55 -12.20
CA ALA A 249 4.04 -36.86 -11.67
C ALA A 249 2.97 -37.91 -11.97
N ASP A 250 1.68 -37.49 -11.92
CA ASP A 250 0.56 -38.37 -12.25
C ASP A 250 0.53 -38.70 -13.74
N ASP A 251 0.66 -37.76 -14.64
CA ASP A 251 0.79 -37.95 -16.08
C ASP A 251 1.96 -38.88 -16.43
N TYR A 252 3.06 -38.77 -15.70
CA TYR A 252 4.18 -39.68 -15.85
C TYR A 252 3.85 -41.08 -15.38
N SER A 253 3.05 -41.24 -14.30
CA SER A 253 2.67 -42.50 -13.71
C SER A 253 1.76 -43.34 -14.62
N VAL A 254 0.90 -42.69 -15.39
CA VAL A 254 -0.04 -43.35 -16.34
C VAL A 254 0.71 -44.06 -17.49
N ASN A 255 1.90 -43.57 -17.86
CA ASN A 255 2.65 -44.06 -19.03
C ASN A 255 3.77 -45.04 -18.70
N ASP A 256 4.10 -45.27 -17.42
CA ASP A 256 5.18 -46.18 -17.02
C ASP A 256 5.01 -46.73 -15.60
N SER A 257 5.59 -47.88 -15.32
CA SER A 257 5.33 -48.76 -14.20
C SER A 257 5.75 -48.23 -12.80
N ALA A 258 6.42 -48.99 -11.98
CA ALA A 258 6.72 -48.78 -10.56
C ALA A 258 7.51 -47.49 -10.22
N ASP A 259 8.35 -47.00 -11.13
CA ASP A 259 9.24 -45.86 -10.85
C ASP A 259 8.52 -44.52 -10.98
N ALA A 260 7.51 -44.43 -11.83
CA ALA A 260 6.65 -43.28 -11.98
C ALA A 260 5.76 -43.09 -10.73
N THR A 261 5.25 -44.17 -10.16
CA THR A 261 4.53 -44.16 -8.87
C THR A 261 5.46 -43.70 -7.73
N ARG A 262 6.77 -43.92 -7.86
CA ARG A 262 7.76 -43.43 -6.90
C ARG A 262 7.85 -41.90 -6.90
N LEU A 263 7.89 -41.28 -8.07
CA LEU A 263 7.92 -39.81 -8.18
C LEU A 263 6.67 -39.16 -7.52
N LEU A 264 5.47 -39.66 -7.85
CA LEU A 264 4.23 -39.19 -7.26
C LEU A 264 4.22 -39.36 -5.74
N ARG A 265 4.66 -40.50 -5.23
CA ARG A 265 4.79 -40.78 -3.79
C ARG A 265 5.77 -39.84 -3.10
N ASP A 266 6.93 -39.59 -3.73
CA ASP A 266 7.96 -38.71 -3.18
C ASP A 266 7.50 -37.24 -3.12
N ILE A 267 6.76 -36.76 -4.14
CA ILE A 267 6.17 -35.43 -4.13
C ILE A 267 5.05 -35.33 -3.09
N SER A 268 4.12 -36.31 -3.06
CA SER A 268 3.04 -36.36 -2.08
C SER A 268 3.54 -36.42 -0.62
N SER A 269 4.74 -36.97 -0.40
CA SER A 269 5.34 -37.05 0.94
C SER A 269 5.63 -35.69 1.56
N ILE A 270 5.76 -34.61 0.74
CA ILE A 270 5.97 -33.21 1.18
C ILE A 270 4.84 -32.80 2.09
N THR A 271 3.58 -33.07 1.71
CA THR A 271 2.40 -32.64 2.44
C THR A 271 1.96 -33.64 3.51
N LYS A 272 2.15 -34.95 3.27
CA LYS A 272 1.71 -36.01 4.20
C LYS A 272 2.31 -35.88 5.61
N GLY A 273 3.58 -35.54 5.70
CA GLY A 273 4.27 -35.40 7.00
C GLY A 273 3.85 -34.13 7.78
N SER A 274 3.23 -33.19 7.12
CA SER A 274 2.85 -31.87 7.69
C SER A 274 1.35 -31.59 7.62
N GLN A 275 0.53 -32.58 7.31
CA GLN A 275 -0.90 -32.42 7.03
C GLN A 275 -1.65 -31.69 8.14
N SER A 276 -1.38 -32.01 9.41
CA SER A 276 -2.02 -31.33 10.53
C SER A 276 -1.64 -29.86 10.64
N LYS A 277 -0.38 -29.52 10.40
CA LYS A 277 0.10 -28.13 10.41
C LYS A 277 -0.46 -27.35 9.22
N LEU A 278 -0.53 -27.97 8.06
CA LEU A 278 -1.09 -27.36 6.85
C LEU A 278 -2.60 -27.10 6.99
N SER A 279 -3.35 -28.08 7.51
CA SER A 279 -4.80 -27.90 7.77
C SER A 279 -5.07 -26.79 8.77
N TYR A 280 -4.22 -26.64 9.78
CA TYR A 280 -4.36 -25.60 10.80
C TYR A 280 -4.21 -24.17 10.24
N ILE A 281 -3.50 -24.01 9.12
CA ILE A 281 -3.34 -22.73 8.40
C ILE A 281 -4.21 -22.61 7.14
N GLY A 282 -5.15 -23.54 6.93
CA GLY A 282 -6.09 -23.49 5.81
C GLY A 282 -5.62 -24.15 4.52
N LEU A 283 -4.53 -24.96 4.56
CA LEU A 283 -4.08 -25.76 3.43
C LEU A 283 -4.50 -27.21 3.61
N MET A 284 -5.40 -27.70 2.77
CA MET A 284 -5.94 -29.05 2.85
C MET A 284 -5.49 -29.86 1.64
N THR A 285 -5.26 -31.17 1.86
CA THR A 285 -4.91 -32.12 0.79
C THR A 285 -6.17 -32.87 0.39
N ASP A 286 -6.46 -32.90 -0.91
CA ASP A 286 -7.56 -33.71 -1.48
C ASP A 286 -7.15 -35.18 -1.70
N ASP A 287 -8.10 -35.98 -2.23
CA ASP A 287 -7.90 -37.40 -2.48
C ASP A 287 -6.83 -37.70 -3.55
N ASP A 288 -6.61 -36.74 -4.46
CA ASP A 288 -5.59 -36.84 -5.51
C ASP A 288 -4.20 -36.35 -5.03
N GLY A 289 -4.10 -35.93 -3.77
CA GLY A 289 -2.86 -35.43 -3.17
C GLY A 289 -2.53 -33.98 -3.50
N LYS A 290 -3.46 -33.24 -4.12
CA LYS A 290 -3.32 -31.81 -4.41
C LYS A 290 -3.69 -30.97 -3.19
N LEU A 291 -3.12 -29.78 -3.12
CA LEU A 291 -3.45 -28.79 -2.09
C LEU A 291 -4.59 -27.88 -2.53
N THR A 292 -5.45 -27.56 -1.59
CA THR A 292 -6.48 -26.52 -1.69
C THR A 292 -6.28 -25.52 -0.57
N ILE A 293 -6.67 -24.25 -0.80
CA ILE A 293 -6.55 -23.16 0.16
C ILE A 293 -7.93 -22.72 0.63
N ASP A 294 -8.10 -22.66 1.96
CA ASP A 294 -9.21 -21.94 2.61
C ASP A 294 -8.68 -20.57 3.07
N ARG A 295 -9.09 -19.52 2.36
CA ARG A 295 -8.61 -18.15 2.62
C ARG A 295 -9.07 -17.60 3.96
N ASP A 296 -10.24 -18.01 4.47
CA ASP A 296 -10.77 -17.54 5.74
C ASP A 296 -9.99 -18.15 6.91
N ILE A 297 -9.68 -19.44 6.84
CA ILE A 297 -8.82 -20.11 7.83
C ILE A 297 -7.41 -19.50 7.79
N LEU A 298 -6.85 -19.26 6.60
CA LEU A 298 -5.53 -18.63 6.46
C LEU A 298 -5.52 -17.22 7.05
N ALA A 299 -6.54 -16.41 6.78
CA ALA A 299 -6.65 -15.06 7.36
C ALA A 299 -6.67 -15.11 8.90
N GLY A 300 -7.41 -16.07 9.49
CA GLY A 300 -7.40 -16.31 10.94
C GLY A 300 -6.05 -16.80 11.48
N ALA A 301 -5.30 -17.57 10.68
CA ALA A 301 -3.96 -18.04 11.04
C ALA A 301 -2.89 -16.92 10.93
N LEU A 302 -3.19 -15.81 10.31
CA LEU A 302 -2.32 -14.63 10.19
C LEU A 302 -2.59 -13.57 11.28
N SER A 303 -3.43 -13.89 12.29
CA SER A 303 -3.58 -13.05 13.48
C SER A 303 -2.22 -12.83 14.17
N PRO A 304 -2.02 -11.70 14.88
CA PRO A 304 -0.70 -11.33 15.42
C PRO A 304 -0.07 -12.39 16.35
N ASP A 305 -0.89 -13.17 17.06
CA ASP A 305 -0.48 -14.25 17.97
C ASP A 305 -0.07 -15.55 17.24
N ARG A 306 -0.47 -15.74 15.99
CA ARG A 306 -0.26 -16.97 15.19
C ARG A 306 0.57 -16.76 13.94
N ALA A 307 0.77 -15.51 13.51
CA ALA A 307 1.39 -15.18 12.23
C ALA A 307 2.79 -15.79 12.07
N ASP A 308 3.62 -15.76 13.11
CA ASP A 308 4.98 -16.28 13.04
C ASP A 308 5.01 -17.80 12.81
N ASP A 309 4.16 -18.56 13.49
CA ASP A 309 4.04 -20.01 13.28
C ASP A 309 3.50 -20.32 11.87
N THR A 310 2.59 -19.52 11.37
CA THR A 310 2.03 -19.63 10.02
C THR A 310 3.10 -19.36 8.98
N PHE A 311 3.89 -18.30 9.12
CA PHE A 311 5.00 -18.01 8.22
C PHE A 311 6.09 -19.07 8.22
N ASN A 312 6.42 -19.63 9.40
CA ASN A 312 7.36 -20.73 9.51
C ASN A 312 6.84 -21.99 8.78
N THR A 313 5.56 -22.31 8.91
CA THR A 313 4.95 -23.45 8.21
C THR A 313 4.95 -23.25 6.69
N LEU A 314 4.60 -22.04 6.22
CA LEU A 314 4.62 -21.71 4.78
C LEU A 314 6.03 -21.74 4.20
N THR A 315 7.02 -21.24 4.94
CA THR A 315 8.42 -21.26 4.52
C THR A 315 8.94 -22.70 4.43
N ALA A 316 8.63 -23.54 5.41
CA ALA A 316 8.99 -24.94 5.39
C ALA A 316 8.37 -25.71 4.20
N LEU A 317 7.11 -25.43 3.87
CA LEU A 317 6.44 -25.99 2.69
C LEU A 317 7.13 -25.53 1.39
N LYS A 318 7.39 -24.22 1.27
CA LYS A 318 8.08 -23.64 0.11
C LYS A 318 9.45 -24.30 -0.11
N ASP A 319 10.23 -24.40 0.96
CA ASP A 319 11.57 -24.99 0.90
C ASP A 319 11.50 -26.49 0.51
N ALA A 320 10.56 -27.23 1.09
CA ALA A 320 10.36 -28.64 0.75
C ALA A 320 9.97 -28.86 -0.73
N ILE A 321 9.14 -27.98 -1.29
CA ILE A 321 8.76 -27.99 -2.72
C ILE A 321 9.98 -27.68 -3.58
N GLY A 322 10.72 -26.61 -3.26
CA GLY A 322 11.92 -26.21 -4.00
C GLY A 322 13.03 -27.29 -3.97
N ASP A 323 13.31 -27.84 -2.80
CA ASP A 323 14.31 -28.91 -2.62
C ASP A 323 13.92 -30.19 -3.39
N LYS A 324 12.63 -30.53 -3.37
CA LYS A 324 12.17 -31.72 -4.13
C LYS A 324 12.27 -31.46 -5.64
N ALA A 325 11.85 -30.31 -6.13
CA ALA A 325 11.99 -29.94 -7.54
C ALA A 325 13.45 -30.01 -7.98
N LYS A 326 14.36 -29.43 -7.20
CA LYS A 326 15.80 -29.47 -7.46
C LYS A 326 16.35 -30.89 -7.42
N SER A 327 15.96 -31.73 -6.44
CA SER A 327 16.39 -33.10 -6.32
C SER A 327 16.00 -33.93 -7.53
N VAL A 328 14.79 -33.76 -8.06
CA VAL A 328 14.32 -34.47 -9.26
C VAL A 328 15.07 -34.01 -10.50
N THR A 329 15.33 -32.69 -10.63
CA THR A 329 16.07 -32.14 -11.77
C THR A 329 17.53 -32.59 -11.80
N VAL A 330 18.19 -32.61 -10.63
CA VAL A 330 19.62 -33.03 -10.54
C VAL A 330 19.78 -34.52 -10.71
N ASN A 331 18.84 -35.35 -10.23
CA ASN A 331 18.92 -36.81 -10.24
C ASN A 331 17.71 -37.46 -10.92
N PRO A 332 17.41 -37.19 -12.19
CA PRO A 332 16.23 -37.73 -12.88
C PRO A 332 16.30 -39.26 -13.03
N MET A 333 17.51 -39.81 -13.04
CA MET A 333 17.73 -41.27 -13.16
C MET A 333 17.20 -42.09 -11.97
N ASN A 334 16.84 -41.44 -10.86
CA ASN A 334 16.19 -42.13 -9.74
C ASN A 334 14.74 -42.49 -10.04
N TYR A 335 14.16 -41.92 -11.09
CA TYR A 335 12.75 -42.06 -11.49
C TYR A 335 12.60 -42.69 -12.90
N VAL A 336 13.66 -43.26 -13.46
CA VAL A 336 13.66 -43.88 -14.78
C VAL A 336 14.04 -45.36 -14.64
N GLN A 337 13.30 -46.23 -15.34
CA GLN A 337 13.60 -47.63 -15.37
C GLN A 337 15.00 -47.90 -15.96
N LYS A 338 15.83 -48.56 -15.21
CA LYS A 338 17.09 -49.08 -15.70
C LYS A 338 16.82 -50.37 -16.49
N VAL A 339 16.86 -50.30 -17.80
CA VAL A 339 16.79 -51.50 -18.64
C VAL A 339 18.16 -52.20 -18.57
N VAL A 340 18.21 -53.27 -17.80
CA VAL A 340 19.38 -54.14 -17.81
C VAL A 340 19.25 -55.14 -18.97
N VAL A 341 20.01 -54.94 -20.02
CA VAL A 341 20.09 -55.90 -21.13
C VAL A 341 21.06 -57.01 -20.74
N ALA A 342 20.52 -58.14 -20.38
CA ALA A 342 21.34 -59.38 -20.16
C ALA A 342 21.63 -60.06 -21.50
N TYR A 343 22.88 -60.12 -21.85
CA TYR A 343 23.31 -60.91 -23.02
C TYR A 343 23.38 -62.37 -22.67
N LYS A 344 22.87 -63.23 -23.56
CA LYS A 344 22.69 -64.69 -23.37
C LYS A 344 23.98 -65.50 -23.24
N ASN A 345 25.15 -64.87 -23.46
CA ASN A 345 26.45 -65.55 -23.33
C ASN A 345 27.50 -64.57 -22.77
N PRO A 346 27.67 -64.46 -21.47
CA PRO A 346 28.67 -63.57 -20.87
C PRO A 346 30.12 -64.08 -20.97
N GLY A 347 30.40 -65.19 -21.68
CA GLY A 347 31.70 -65.86 -21.61
C GLY A 347 32.63 -65.70 -22.82
N HIS A 348 32.26 -64.98 -23.88
CA HIS A 348 33.07 -64.99 -25.11
C HIS A 348 33.41 -63.60 -25.72
N ASN A 349 33.09 -62.47 -25.11
CA ASN A 349 33.58 -61.18 -25.59
C ASN A 349 34.14 -60.35 -24.45
N PHE A 350 35.44 -60.19 -24.44
CA PHE A 350 36.20 -59.30 -23.60
C PHE A 350 35.99 -57.75 -23.97
N ASN A 351 34.97 -57.46 -24.73
CA ASN A 351 34.59 -56.08 -24.97
C ASN A 351 33.57 -55.64 -23.89
N THR A 352 33.95 -54.70 -23.07
CA THR A 352 33.11 -54.04 -22.10
C THR A 352 31.70 -53.80 -22.66
N PRO A 353 30.64 -54.26 -22.00
CA PRO A 353 29.29 -54.04 -22.48
C PRO A 353 29.03 -52.52 -22.44
N TYR A 354 28.88 -51.94 -23.60
CA TYR A 354 28.34 -50.60 -23.70
C TYR A 354 26.90 -50.67 -23.18
N ILE A 355 26.68 -50.15 -22.00
CA ILE A 355 25.33 -49.84 -21.52
C ILE A 355 24.91 -48.58 -22.28
N SER A 356 24.31 -48.74 -23.44
CA SER A 356 23.66 -47.62 -24.11
C SER A 356 22.37 -47.33 -23.35
N SER A 357 22.41 -46.35 -22.47
CA SER A 357 21.21 -45.76 -21.93
C SER A 357 20.47 -45.06 -23.08
N ILE A 358 19.15 -45.22 -23.14
CA ILE A 358 18.28 -44.41 -24.03
C ILE A 358 18.58 -42.89 -23.91
N TYR A 359 19.21 -42.50 -22.84
CA TYR A 359 19.59 -41.12 -22.52
C TYR A 359 21.05 -40.78 -22.79
N SER A 360 21.88 -41.69 -23.30
CA SER A 360 23.29 -41.40 -23.61
C SER A 360 23.44 -40.36 -24.75
N GLY A 361 22.42 -40.17 -25.60
CA GLY A 361 22.34 -39.10 -26.60
C GLY A 361 21.92 -37.76 -26.06
N MET A 362 21.26 -37.71 -24.93
CA MET A 362 20.72 -36.46 -24.37
C MET A 362 21.75 -35.66 -23.57
N MET A 363 22.81 -36.32 -23.07
CA MET A 363 23.90 -35.61 -22.40
C MET A 363 24.83 -34.85 -23.35
N LEU A 364 24.81 -35.17 -24.65
CA LEU A 364 25.65 -34.53 -25.67
C LEU A 364 25.00 -33.28 -26.28
N ASP A 365 23.67 -33.16 -26.21
CA ASP A 365 22.97 -32.01 -26.78
C ASP A 365 22.90 -30.78 -25.83
N SER A 366 23.32 -30.91 -24.56
CA SER A 366 23.35 -29.80 -23.62
C SER A 366 24.68 -29.02 -23.62
N TYR A 367 25.64 -29.38 -24.49
CA TYR A 367 26.93 -28.72 -24.64
C TYR A 367 27.25 -28.31 -26.10
N ALA A 368 26.24 -28.21 -26.96
CA ALA A 368 26.41 -27.64 -28.31
C ALA A 368 25.64 -26.31 -28.45
#